data_e8367cf1cb27e2ef4a14bca649903978
#
_entry.id   e8367cf1cb27e2ef4a14bca649903978
#
_cell.length_a   1.000
_cell.length_b   1.000
_cell.length_c   1.000
_cell.angle_alpha   90.00
_cell.angle_beta   90.00
_cell.angle_gamma   90.00
#
_symmetry.space_group_name_H-M   'P 1'
#
loop_
_entity.id
_entity.type
_entity.pdbx_description
1 polymer ?
#
loop_
_entity_poly.entity_id
_entity_poly.type
_entity_poly.pdbx_seq_one_letter_code
_entity_poly.pdbx_strand_id
1 'polypeptide(L)'
;MLEVSGLVKRFGGFTAVNNVSFKVGLGEILGLIGPNGSGKSTIFNLLSGTLAPTAGSIRFHGREIAGRPPHQIINQGIGRTFQIPRPFRRLSLFDNVALAGYYGQGRHSHVRAYEAAERALELVGLPVDRDAPVTGLGAAGLKKLELAKALATGPSLLLADESLGGLDEAEMVQAAEMLRRIRTQLGLTIIWVEHILGVLMRVVDRVMVLDHGEKISEGLPAEVAADPRVIEVYLGTEADAVQAAARR
;
A
#
# COMPACT_ATOMS: atom_id res chain seq x y z
N MET A 1 -2.14 9.24 -13.11
CA MET A 1 -2.15 9.74 -11.72
C MET A 1 -0.75 9.74 -11.12
N LEU A 2 -0.08 8.61 -11.01
CA LEU A 2 1.33 8.46 -10.62
C LEU A 2 2.16 8.03 -11.82
N GLU A 3 3.30 8.68 -12.03
CA GLU A 3 4.28 8.31 -13.06
C GLU A 3 5.66 8.22 -12.41
N VAL A 4 6.31 7.08 -12.59
CA VAL A 4 7.67 6.79 -12.13
C VAL A 4 8.52 6.52 -13.35
N SER A 5 9.65 7.22 -13.47
CA SER A 5 10.51 7.13 -14.65
C SER A 5 11.97 6.98 -14.25
N GLY A 6 12.61 5.89 -14.70
CA GLY A 6 14.02 5.63 -14.50
C GLY A 6 14.47 5.62 -13.04
N LEU A 7 13.61 5.13 -12.12
CA LEU A 7 13.85 5.20 -10.68
C LEU A 7 15.03 4.33 -10.28
N VAL A 8 16.00 4.94 -9.59
CA VAL A 8 17.20 4.26 -9.09
C VAL A 8 17.40 4.56 -7.61
N LYS A 9 17.71 3.53 -6.83
CA LYS A 9 18.15 3.69 -5.43
C LYS A 9 19.38 2.83 -5.17
N ARG A 10 20.44 3.48 -4.73
CA ARG A 10 21.70 2.84 -4.33
C ARG A 10 21.96 3.07 -2.83
N PHE A 11 22.52 2.06 -2.18
CA PHE A 11 23.01 2.11 -0.82
C PHE A 11 24.49 1.68 -0.85
N GLY A 12 25.40 2.63 -0.84
CA GLY A 12 26.83 2.34 -1.09
C GLY A 12 27.02 1.66 -2.44
N GLY A 13 27.60 0.47 -2.44
CA GLY A 13 27.81 -0.34 -3.65
C GLY A 13 26.61 -1.19 -4.09
N PHE A 14 25.54 -1.27 -3.28
CA PHE A 14 24.36 -2.08 -3.58
C PHE A 14 23.27 -1.26 -4.26
N THR A 15 22.73 -1.74 -5.38
CA THR A 15 21.61 -1.13 -6.09
C THR A 15 20.31 -1.87 -5.74
N ALA A 16 19.47 -1.25 -4.92
CA ALA A 16 18.22 -1.84 -4.45
C ALA A 16 17.03 -1.63 -5.41
N VAL A 17 17.08 -0.57 -6.23
CA VAL A 17 16.13 -0.31 -7.34
C VAL A 17 16.96 0.16 -8.52
N ASN A 18 16.79 -0.47 -9.66
CA ASN A 18 17.57 -0.23 -10.87
C ASN A 18 16.66 0.10 -12.05
N ASN A 19 16.63 1.37 -12.44
CA ASN A 19 15.95 1.88 -13.63
C ASN A 19 14.47 1.46 -13.75
N VAL A 20 13.71 1.46 -12.65
CA VAL A 20 12.32 1.05 -12.64
C VAL A 20 11.42 2.19 -13.13
N SER A 21 10.56 1.88 -14.12
CA SER A 21 9.57 2.81 -14.68
C SER A 21 8.20 2.15 -14.73
N PHE A 22 7.17 2.85 -14.25
CA PHE A 22 5.77 2.42 -14.31
C PHE A 22 4.81 3.59 -14.13
N LYS A 23 3.54 3.36 -14.45
CA LYS A 23 2.46 4.33 -14.25
C LYS A 23 1.31 3.68 -13.50
N VAL A 24 0.56 4.49 -12.75
CA VAL A 24 -0.67 4.05 -12.09
C VAL A 24 -1.79 5.02 -12.48
N GLY A 25 -2.90 4.46 -12.97
CA GLY A 25 -4.10 5.19 -13.36
C GLY A 25 -4.90 5.67 -12.15
N LEU A 26 -5.92 6.51 -12.40
CA LEU A 26 -6.92 6.87 -11.39
C LEU A 26 -7.82 5.68 -11.10
N GLY A 27 -8.06 5.39 -9.82
CA GLY A 27 -8.94 4.32 -9.38
C GLY A 27 -8.41 2.91 -9.66
N GLU A 28 -7.14 2.76 -10.06
CA GLU A 28 -6.48 1.48 -10.32
C GLU A 28 -5.97 0.86 -9.01
N ILE A 29 -6.05 -0.47 -8.90
CA ILE A 29 -5.30 -1.26 -7.93
C ILE A 29 -4.13 -1.93 -8.65
N LEU A 30 -2.92 -1.45 -8.42
CA LEU A 30 -1.68 -2.06 -8.92
C LEU A 30 -1.10 -2.98 -7.85
N GLY A 31 -1.00 -4.28 -8.14
CA GLY A 31 -0.25 -5.22 -7.31
C GLY A 31 1.25 -5.12 -7.57
N LEU A 32 2.03 -5.01 -6.53
CA LEU A 32 3.50 -5.03 -6.60
C LEU A 32 4.02 -6.27 -5.92
N ILE A 33 4.53 -7.21 -6.69
CA ILE A 33 5.00 -8.52 -6.22
C ILE A 33 6.48 -8.76 -6.55
N GLY A 34 7.04 -9.79 -5.97
CA GLY A 34 8.43 -10.20 -6.18
C GLY A 34 8.99 -10.89 -4.92
N PRO A 35 10.10 -11.61 -5.01
CA PRO A 35 10.73 -12.29 -3.87
C PRO A 35 11.19 -11.29 -2.80
N ASN A 36 11.60 -11.82 -1.65
CA ASN A 36 12.21 -11.02 -0.60
C ASN A 36 13.51 -10.38 -1.12
N GLY A 37 13.70 -9.09 -0.83
CA GLY A 37 14.87 -8.35 -1.32
C GLY A 37 14.75 -7.82 -2.76
N SER A 38 13.64 -8.05 -3.48
CA SER A 38 13.46 -7.57 -4.85
C SER A 38 13.30 -6.05 -5.01
N GLY A 39 13.18 -5.28 -3.91
CA GLY A 39 13.09 -3.82 -3.95
C GLY A 39 11.71 -3.23 -3.67
N LYS A 40 10.67 -4.02 -3.41
CA LYS A 40 9.29 -3.55 -3.15
C LYS A 40 9.21 -2.51 -2.04
N SER A 41 9.71 -2.82 -0.86
CA SER A 41 9.72 -1.89 0.29
C SER A 41 10.58 -0.66 0.02
N THR A 42 11.63 -0.78 -0.80
CA THR A 42 12.44 0.37 -1.23
C THR A 42 11.62 1.30 -2.12
N ILE A 43 10.85 0.78 -3.08
CA ILE A 43 9.95 1.58 -3.91
C ILE A 43 8.91 2.29 -3.03
N PHE A 44 8.28 1.59 -2.07
CA PHE A 44 7.33 2.21 -1.14
C PHE A 44 7.97 3.34 -0.32
N ASN A 45 9.20 3.15 0.14
CA ASN A 45 9.95 4.18 0.87
C ASN A 45 10.27 5.39 -0.01
N LEU A 46 10.56 5.19 -1.29
CA LEU A 46 10.79 6.26 -2.26
C LEU A 46 9.50 7.03 -2.56
N LEU A 47 8.38 6.33 -2.79
CA LEU A 47 7.06 6.93 -3.06
C LEU A 47 6.52 7.70 -1.85
N SER A 48 6.76 7.21 -0.63
CA SER A 48 6.32 7.86 0.62
C SER A 48 7.27 8.94 1.14
N GLY A 49 8.39 9.20 0.44
CA GLY A 49 9.37 10.21 0.82
C GLY A 49 10.24 9.84 2.03
N THR A 50 10.17 8.58 2.51
CA THR A 50 11.04 8.07 3.59
C THR A 50 12.49 7.92 3.10
N LEU A 51 12.67 7.68 1.81
CA LEU A 51 13.96 7.65 1.12
C LEU A 51 13.95 8.63 -0.06
N ALA A 52 15.07 9.28 -0.33
CA ALA A 52 15.28 10.00 -1.56
C ALA A 52 15.85 9.06 -2.64
N PRO A 53 15.41 9.15 -3.90
CA PRO A 53 16.01 8.40 -4.99
C PRO A 53 17.44 8.85 -5.28
N THR A 54 18.25 7.95 -5.84
CA THR A 54 19.59 8.29 -6.35
C THR A 54 19.49 8.93 -7.73
N ALA A 55 18.53 8.49 -8.56
CA ALA A 55 18.20 9.04 -9.87
C ALA A 55 16.75 8.68 -10.25
N GLY A 56 16.26 9.30 -11.32
CA GLY A 56 14.91 9.12 -11.81
C GLY A 56 13.94 10.17 -11.27
N SER A 57 12.67 10.09 -11.69
CA SER A 57 11.63 11.02 -11.29
C SER A 57 10.37 10.28 -10.80
N ILE A 58 9.64 10.93 -9.90
CA ILE A 58 8.35 10.47 -9.39
C ILE A 58 7.39 11.64 -9.52
N ARG A 59 6.40 11.53 -10.41
CA ARG A 59 5.38 12.56 -10.60
C ARG A 59 4.03 12.08 -10.12
N PHE A 60 3.42 12.87 -9.26
CA PHE A 60 2.08 12.63 -8.74
C PHE A 60 1.17 13.81 -9.14
N HIS A 61 0.07 13.51 -9.85
CA HIS A 61 -0.78 14.52 -10.50
C HIS A 61 0.04 15.54 -11.32
N GLY A 62 1.03 15.06 -12.07
CA GLY A 62 1.90 15.87 -12.90
C GLY A 62 2.98 16.67 -12.16
N ARG A 63 3.00 16.66 -10.83
CA ARG A 63 3.98 17.38 -10.00
C ARG A 63 5.11 16.46 -9.56
N GLU A 64 6.34 16.94 -9.65
CA GLU A 64 7.51 16.20 -9.16
C GLU A 64 7.50 16.13 -7.63
N ILE A 65 7.62 14.91 -7.10
CA ILE A 65 7.61 14.62 -5.66
C ILE A 65 8.86 13.86 -5.19
N ALA A 66 9.75 13.46 -6.08
CA ALA A 66 10.96 12.72 -5.72
C ALA A 66 11.80 13.48 -4.68
N GLY A 67 12.24 12.80 -3.63
CA GLY A 67 13.05 13.38 -2.56
C GLY A 67 12.31 14.34 -1.62
N ARG A 68 11.00 14.56 -1.77
CA ARG A 68 10.22 15.31 -0.79
C ARG A 68 10.06 14.53 0.51
N PRO A 69 10.08 15.18 1.66
CA PRO A 69 9.90 14.50 2.95
C PRO A 69 8.46 13.99 3.14
N PRO A 70 8.24 12.97 4.02
CA PRO A 70 6.96 12.30 4.17
C PRO A 70 5.77 13.23 4.46
N HIS A 71 5.94 14.25 5.28
CA HIS A 71 4.87 15.20 5.59
C HIS A 71 4.40 15.98 4.35
N GLN A 72 5.28 16.28 3.40
CA GLN A 72 4.89 16.90 2.13
C GLN A 72 4.19 15.90 1.20
N ILE A 73 4.61 14.63 1.21
CA ILE A 73 3.99 13.56 0.42
C ILE A 73 2.54 13.30 0.90
N ILE A 74 2.32 13.20 2.21
CA ILE A 74 0.97 13.06 2.79
C ILE A 74 0.08 14.25 2.38
N ASN A 75 0.62 15.47 2.43
CA ASN A 75 -0.10 16.69 2.05
C ASN A 75 -0.45 16.73 0.55
N GLN A 76 0.25 15.99 -0.30
CA GLN A 76 -0.11 15.80 -1.71
C GLN A 76 -1.24 14.78 -1.91
N GLY A 77 -1.58 13.98 -0.90
CA GLY A 77 -2.64 12.97 -0.96
C GLY A 77 -2.12 11.55 -1.19
N ILE A 78 -0.91 11.23 -0.76
CA ILE A 78 -0.39 9.86 -0.72
C ILE A 78 -0.42 9.38 0.73
N GLY A 79 -1.31 8.41 1.03
CA GLY A 79 -1.35 7.71 2.31
C GLY A 79 -0.56 6.40 2.27
N ARG A 80 -0.10 5.93 3.42
CA ARG A 80 0.61 4.64 3.53
C ARG A 80 0.19 3.89 4.78
N THR A 81 -0.03 2.58 4.65
CA THR A 81 -0.05 1.64 5.77
C THR A 81 1.36 1.12 6.03
N PHE A 82 1.59 0.60 7.23
CA PHE A 82 2.86 -0.02 7.59
C PHE A 82 2.66 -1.51 7.89
N GLN A 83 3.59 -2.32 7.45
CA GLN A 83 3.62 -3.77 7.68
C GLN A 83 3.42 -4.12 9.17
N ILE A 84 4.16 -3.43 10.05
CA ILE A 84 4.04 -3.57 11.50
C ILE A 84 3.21 -2.41 12.03
N PRO A 85 1.99 -2.65 12.54
CA PRO A 85 1.15 -1.61 13.13
C PRO A 85 1.83 -0.92 14.31
N ARG A 86 1.77 0.42 14.33
CA ARG A 86 2.36 1.25 15.38
C ARG A 86 1.30 2.19 15.98
N PRO A 87 0.38 1.66 16.80
CA PRO A 87 -0.61 2.48 17.46
C PRO A 87 0.00 3.25 18.62
N PHE A 88 -0.53 4.43 18.90
CA PHE A 88 -0.29 5.16 20.14
C PHE A 88 -1.14 4.49 21.24
N ARG A 89 -0.54 3.59 22.01
CA ARG A 89 -1.23 2.74 22.98
C ARG A 89 -1.94 3.49 24.11
N ARG A 90 -1.55 4.75 24.37
CA ARG A 90 -2.14 5.63 25.38
C ARG A 90 -3.32 6.44 24.86
N LEU A 91 -3.57 6.42 23.57
CA LEU A 91 -4.69 7.07 22.91
C LEU A 91 -5.79 6.03 22.63
N SER A 92 -7.04 6.49 22.56
CA SER A 92 -8.16 5.67 22.09
C SER A 92 -7.99 5.27 20.61
N LEU A 93 -8.81 4.34 20.11
CA LEU A 93 -8.87 4.02 18.68
C LEU A 93 -9.17 5.28 17.88
N PHE A 94 -10.18 6.03 18.33
CA PHE A 94 -10.63 7.25 17.71
C PHE A 94 -9.51 8.29 17.62
N ASP A 95 -8.81 8.55 18.72
CA ASP A 95 -7.75 9.55 18.76
C ASP A 95 -6.53 9.15 17.92
N ASN A 96 -6.20 7.86 17.82
CA ASN A 96 -5.18 7.37 16.90
C ASN A 96 -5.47 7.76 15.45
N VAL A 97 -6.72 7.64 15.04
CA VAL A 97 -7.15 7.94 13.68
C VAL A 97 -7.34 9.44 13.47
N ALA A 98 -7.92 10.14 14.47
CA ALA A 98 -8.10 11.60 14.43
C ALA A 98 -6.76 12.34 14.32
N LEU A 99 -5.72 11.88 15.03
CA LEU A 99 -4.38 12.43 14.94
C LEU A 99 -3.83 12.34 13.50
N ALA A 100 -4.01 11.21 12.84
CA ALA A 100 -3.62 11.05 11.43
C ALA A 100 -4.41 11.98 10.51
N GLY A 101 -5.72 12.10 10.72
CA GLY A 101 -6.59 13.04 9.99
C GLY A 101 -6.20 14.50 10.18
N TYR A 102 -5.79 14.88 11.39
CA TYR A 102 -5.37 16.25 11.71
C TYR A 102 -4.13 16.67 10.90
N TYR A 103 -3.15 15.79 10.76
CA TYR A 103 -1.93 16.06 10.00
C TYR A 103 -2.04 15.69 8.50
N GLY A 104 -3.17 15.11 8.09
CA GLY A 104 -3.42 14.77 6.69
C GLY A 104 -3.76 16.01 5.84
N GLN A 105 -3.24 16.05 4.62
CA GLN A 105 -3.47 17.11 3.62
C GLN A 105 -3.38 18.56 4.15
N GLY A 106 -2.61 18.80 5.23
CA GLY A 106 -2.35 20.16 5.77
C GLY A 106 -3.58 20.89 6.31
N ARG A 107 -4.66 20.18 6.65
CA ARG A 107 -5.95 20.82 7.01
C ARG A 107 -6.01 21.31 8.44
N HIS A 108 -5.22 20.76 9.36
CA HIS A 108 -5.06 21.16 10.77
C HIS A 108 -6.34 21.61 11.50
N SER A 109 -7.47 20.92 11.26
CA SER A 109 -8.77 21.23 11.85
C SER A 109 -9.22 20.04 12.69
N HIS A 110 -9.49 20.27 13.98
CA HIS A 110 -10.00 19.22 14.88
C HIS A 110 -11.36 18.68 14.40
N VAL A 111 -12.26 19.53 13.96
CA VAL A 111 -13.59 19.11 13.47
C VAL A 111 -13.43 18.17 12.28
N ARG A 112 -12.65 18.55 11.27
CA ARG A 112 -12.41 17.71 10.09
C ARG A 112 -11.64 16.43 10.42
N ALA A 113 -10.71 16.49 11.37
CA ALA A 113 -9.98 15.30 11.84
C ALA A 113 -10.92 14.29 12.48
N TYR A 114 -11.88 14.76 13.28
CA TYR A 114 -12.87 13.91 13.93
C TYR A 114 -13.85 13.30 12.93
N GLU A 115 -14.35 14.07 11.98
CA GLU A 115 -15.19 13.56 10.87
C GLU A 115 -14.44 12.54 10.00
N ALA A 116 -13.15 12.76 9.75
CA ALA A 116 -12.32 11.82 9.00
C ALA A 116 -12.06 10.53 9.79
N ALA A 117 -11.87 10.64 11.11
CA ALA A 117 -11.67 9.49 11.98
C ALA A 117 -12.93 8.61 12.06
N GLU A 118 -14.08 9.22 12.26
CA GLU A 118 -15.38 8.53 12.29
C GLU A 118 -15.58 7.72 11.01
N ARG A 119 -15.52 8.40 9.86
CA ARG A 119 -15.65 7.74 8.55
C ARG A 119 -14.62 6.64 8.30
N ALA A 120 -13.36 6.86 8.67
CA ALA A 120 -12.32 5.87 8.45
C ALA A 120 -12.50 4.63 9.33
N LEU A 121 -12.92 4.79 10.59
CA LEU A 121 -13.24 3.68 11.48
C LEU A 121 -14.44 2.87 10.99
N GLU A 122 -15.51 3.53 10.54
CA GLU A 122 -16.68 2.87 9.93
C GLU A 122 -16.29 2.07 8.69
N LEU A 123 -15.48 2.64 7.79
CA LEU A 123 -15.04 1.98 6.56
C LEU A 123 -14.30 0.67 6.81
N VAL A 124 -13.48 0.62 7.86
CA VAL A 124 -12.72 -0.57 8.22
C VAL A 124 -13.45 -1.49 9.20
N GLY A 125 -14.64 -1.10 9.68
CA GLY A 125 -15.45 -1.86 10.64
C GLY A 125 -14.80 -1.95 12.02
N LEU A 126 -14.25 -0.85 12.51
CA LEU A 126 -13.80 -0.67 13.89
C LEU A 126 -14.80 0.20 14.67
N PRO A 127 -14.84 0.06 16.02
CA PRO A 127 -15.70 0.90 16.86
C PRO A 127 -15.41 2.39 16.67
N VAL A 128 -16.49 3.18 16.60
CA VAL A 128 -16.41 4.66 16.50
C VAL A 128 -16.43 5.31 17.90
N ASP A 129 -16.59 4.51 18.95
CA ASP A 129 -16.55 4.97 20.33
C ASP A 129 -15.22 5.71 20.62
N ARG A 130 -15.34 6.94 21.14
CA ARG A 130 -14.20 7.81 21.41
C ARG A 130 -13.28 7.30 22.51
N ASP A 131 -13.81 6.49 23.41
CA ASP A 131 -13.07 5.96 24.54
C ASP A 131 -12.60 4.51 24.33
N ALA A 132 -12.96 3.89 23.17
CA ALA A 132 -12.55 2.53 22.87
C ALA A 132 -11.01 2.37 22.90
N PRO A 133 -10.45 1.50 23.76
CA PRO A 133 -9.02 1.36 23.89
C PRO A 133 -8.42 0.58 22.71
N VAL A 134 -7.17 0.87 22.39
CA VAL A 134 -6.36 0.07 21.42
C VAL A 134 -6.00 -1.31 22.00
N THR A 135 -5.93 -1.42 23.34
CA THR A 135 -5.63 -2.67 24.03
C THR A 135 -6.79 -3.66 23.85
N GLY A 136 -6.46 -4.86 23.38
CA GLY A 136 -7.48 -5.88 23.08
C GLY A 136 -7.74 -6.08 21.58
N LEU A 137 -7.22 -5.22 20.71
CA LEU A 137 -7.22 -5.51 19.28
C LEU A 137 -6.28 -6.68 18.96
N GLY A 138 -6.80 -7.73 18.32
CA GLY A 138 -6.00 -8.76 17.70
C GLY A 138 -5.25 -8.26 16.45
N ALA A 139 -4.51 -9.13 15.79
CA ALA A 139 -3.72 -8.78 14.59
C ALA A 139 -4.57 -8.11 13.52
N ALA A 140 -5.73 -8.68 13.18
CA ALA A 140 -6.66 -8.12 12.21
C ALA A 140 -7.15 -6.71 12.60
N GLY A 141 -7.49 -6.50 13.87
CA GLY A 141 -7.92 -5.19 14.37
C GLY A 141 -6.83 -4.13 14.29
N LEU A 142 -5.57 -4.49 14.59
CA LEU A 142 -4.43 -3.59 14.44
C LEU A 142 -4.16 -3.22 12.98
N LYS A 143 -4.32 -4.16 12.03
CA LYS A 143 -4.21 -3.90 10.59
C LYS A 143 -5.32 -2.95 10.11
N LYS A 144 -6.57 -3.17 10.57
CA LYS A 144 -7.68 -2.26 10.31
C LYS A 144 -7.40 -0.85 10.84
N LEU A 145 -6.82 -0.73 12.03
CA LEU A 145 -6.45 0.56 12.62
C LEU A 145 -5.39 1.28 11.77
N GLU A 146 -4.36 0.58 11.29
CA GLU A 146 -3.36 1.16 10.39
C GLU A 146 -4.00 1.65 9.07
N LEU A 147 -4.93 0.87 8.52
CA LEU A 147 -5.67 1.29 7.33
C LEU A 147 -6.54 2.51 7.62
N ALA A 148 -7.29 2.54 8.73
CA ALA A 148 -8.09 3.69 9.14
C ALA A 148 -7.24 4.96 9.29
N LYS A 149 -6.06 4.87 9.92
CA LYS A 149 -5.11 5.99 10.03
C LYS A 149 -4.69 6.51 8.66
N ALA A 150 -4.34 5.61 7.74
CA ALA A 150 -3.97 6.00 6.38
C ALA A 150 -5.13 6.67 5.63
N LEU A 151 -6.35 6.13 5.73
CA LEU A 151 -7.55 6.68 5.10
C LEU A 151 -7.95 8.05 5.66
N ALA A 152 -7.83 8.24 6.98
CA ALA A 152 -8.15 9.52 7.62
C ALA A 152 -7.28 10.68 7.14
N THR A 153 -6.08 10.42 6.58
CA THR A 153 -5.26 11.46 5.96
C THR A 153 -5.90 12.04 4.68
N GLY A 154 -6.97 11.41 4.16
CA GLY A 154 -7.66 11.82 2.94
C GLY A 154 -6.88 11.53 1.66
N PRO A 155 -6.28 10.34 1.49
CA PRO A 155 -5.43 10.08 0.33
C PRO A 155 -6.26 9.93 -0.96
N SER A 156 -5.65 10.24 -2.10
CA SER A 156 -6.11 9.82 -3.41
C SER A 156 -5.29 8.63 -3.94
N LEU A 157 -4.09 8.39 -3.37
CA LEU A 157 -3.27 7.20 -3.57
C LEU A 157 -2.94 6.56 -2.21
N LEU A 158 -3.26 5.28 -2.05
CA LEU A 158 -2.89 4.48 -0.89
C LEU A 158 -1.75 3.51 -1.25
N LEU A 159 -0.68 3.55 -0.49
CA LEU A 159 0.38 2.55 -0.49
C LEU A 159 0.07 1.53 0.60
N ALA A 160 -0.47 0.37 0.22
CA ALA A 160 -0.84 -0.71 1.13
C ALA A 160 0.32 -1.72 1.23
N ASP A 161 1.02 -1.74 2.37
CA ASP A 161 2.25 -2.51 2.58
C ASP A 161 1.95 -3.72 3.47
N GLU A 162 1.94 -4.93 2.88
CA GLU A 162 1.71 -6.23 3.55
C GLU A 162 0.56 -6.17 4.58
N SER A 163 -0.57 -5.64 4.13
CA SER A 163 -1.72 -5.36 4.99
C SER A 163 -2.46 -6.62 5.44
N LEU A 164 -2.21 -7.76 4.79
CA LEU A 164 -2.85 -9.06 5.08
C LEU A 164 -1.96 -10.01 5.90
N GLY A 165 -0.69 -9.71 6.08
CA GLY A 165 0.23 -10.60 6.80
C GLY A 165 -0.24 -10.92 8.23
N GLY A 166 -0.23 -12.21 8.61
CA GLY A 166 -0.68 -12.67 9.92
C GLY A 166 -2.19 -12.83 10.08
N LEU A 167 -2.96 -12.70 9.00
CA LEU A 167 -4.38 -13.02 8.92
C LEU A 167 -4.57 -14.47 8.47
N ASP A 168 -5.67 -15.10 8.87
CA ASP A 168 -6.09 -16.38 8.29
C ASP A 168 -6.70 -16.17 6.88
N GLU A 169 -6.97 -17.26 6.15
CA GLU A 169 -7.46 -17.18 4.76
C GLU A 169 -8.81 -16.45 4.67
N ALA A 170 -9.72 -16.67 5.60
CA ALA A 170 -11.04 -16.01 5.63
C ALA A 170 -10.91 -14.52 5.93
N GLU A 171 -10.05 -14.15 6.89
CA GLU A 171 -9.73 -12.77 7.22
C GLU A 171 -9.07 -12.04 6.03
N MET A 172 -8.19 -12.72 5.29
CA MET A 172 -7.54 -12.17 4.10
C MET A 172 -8.53 -11.85 2.98
N VAL A 173 -9.46 -12.78 2.71
CA VAL A 173 -10.53 -12.55 1.72
C VAL A 173 -11.41 -11.36 2.14
N GLN A 174 -11.80 -11.28 3.40
CA GLN A 174 -12.58 -10.15 3.92
C GLN A 174 -11.84 -8.83 3.82
N ALA A 175 -10.53 -8.80 4.12
CA ALA A 175 -9.72 -7.60 4.02
C ALA A 175 -9.53 -7.15 2.56
N ALA A 176 -9.37 -8.09 1.63
CA ALA A 176 -9.29 -7.82 0.20
C ALA A 176 -10.60 -7.21 -0.34
N GLU A 177 -11.75 -7.79 0.02
CA GLU A 177 -13.07 -7.23 -0.33
C GLU A 177 -13.32 -5.86 0.31
N MET A 178 -12.86 -5.65 1.54
CA MET A 178 -12.89 -4.34 2.20
C MET A 178 -12.10 -3.31 1.40
N LEU A 179 -10.89 -3.63 0.94
CA LEU A 179 -10.07 -2.72 0.10
C LEU A 179 -10.76 -2.39 -1.23
N ARG A 180 -11.37 -3.38 -1.91
CA ARG A 180 -12.17 -3.13 -3.13
C ARG A 180 -13.33 -2.19 -2.89
N ARG A 181 -14.07 -2.41 -1.79
CA ARG A 181 -15.19 -1.55 -1.40
C ARG A 181 -14.71 -0.12 -1.11
N ILE A 182 -13.65 0.05 -0.33
CA ILE A 182 -13.06 1.35 0.01
C ILE A 182 -12.58 2.06 -1.27
N ARG A 183 -11.90 1.35 -2.18
CA ARG A 183 -11.51 1.88 -3.50
C ARG A 183 -12.70 2.49 -4.23
N THR A 184 -13.79 1.73 -4.33
CA THR A 184 -14.98 2.16 -5.08
C THR A 184 -15.69 3.33 -4.40
N GLN A 185 -15.84 3.29 -3.06
CA GLN A 185 -16.54 4.33 -2.31
C GLN A 185 -15.78 5.67 -2.28
N LEU A 186 -14.46 5.62 -2.25
CA LEU A 186 -13.62 6.82 -2.14
C LEU A 186 -12.99 7.25 -3.48
N GLY A 187 -13.15 6.48 -4.56
CA GLY A 187 -12.42 6.70 -5.82
C GLY A 187 -10.89 6.57 -5.64
N LEU A 188 -10.47 5.71 -4.72
CA LEU A 188 -9.08 5.58 -4.28
C LEU A 188 -8.25 4.81 -5.30
N THR A 189 -7.04 5.25 -5.55
CA THR A 189 -6.00 4.47 -6.26
C THR A 189 -5.15 3.75 -5.24
N ILE A 190 -4.75 2.50 -5.51
CA ILE A 190 -4.01 1.69 -4.55
C ILE A 190 -2.78 1.07 -5.24
N ILE A 191 -1.61 1.15 -4.61
CA ILE A 191 -0.49 0.25 -4.88
C ILE A 191 -0.42 -0.72 -3.71
N TRP A 192 -0.51 -2.01 -4.00
CA TRP A 192 -0.64 -3.03 -2.97
C TRP A 192 0.49 -4.04 -3.05
N VAL A 193 1.29 -4.12 -1.98
CA VAL A 193 2.32 -5.15 -1.80
C VAL A 193 1.78 -6.26 -0.93
N GLU A 194 1.82 -7.49 -1.42
CA GLU A 194 1.48 -8.70 -0.66
C GLU A 194 2.33 -9.88 -1.06
N HIS A 195 2.48 -10.83 -0.12
CA HIS A 195 3.15 -12.10 -0.35
C HIS A 195 2.17 -13.22 -0.72
N ILE A 196 0.87 -13.02 -0.45
CA ILE A 196 -0.17 -14.02 -0.68
C ILE A 196 -0.79 -13.77 -2.05
N LEU A 197 -0.13 -14.31 -3.07
CA LEU A 197 -0.45 -14.08 -4.47
C LEU A 197 -1.90 -14.45 -4.83
N GLY A 198 -2.42 -15.56 -4.27
CA GLY A 198 -3.78 -16.02 -4.55
C GLY A 198 -4.88 -15.03 -4.21
N VAL A 199 -4.74 -14.25 -3.14
CA VAL A 199 -5.69 -13.20 -2.76
C VAL A 199 -5.46 -11.94 -3.58
N LEU A 200 -4.20 -11.51 -3.73
CA LEU A 200 -3.85 -10.31 -4.46
C LEU A 200 -4.32 -10.37 -5.92
N MET A 201 -4.03 -11.47 -6.63
CA MET A 201 -4.37 -11.65 -8.05
C MET A 201 -5.87 -11.56 -8.36
N ARG A 202 -6.75 -11.82 -7.37
CA ARG A 202 -8.22 -11.71 -7.53
C ARG A 202 -8.74 -10.28 -7.41
N VAL A 203 -7.95 -9.37 -6.87
CA VAL A 203 -8.41 -8.03 -6.47
C VAL A 203 -7.78 -6.92 -7.30
N VAL A 204 -6.55 -7.13 -7.77
CA VAL A 204 -5.81 -6.11 -8.51
C VAL A 204 -6.23 -6.04 -9.97
N ASP A 205 -6.18 -4.83 -10.54
CA ASP A 205 -6.45 -4.62 -11.96
C ASP A 205 -5.22 -4.97 -12.82
N ARG A 206 -4.02 -4.75 -12.27
CA ARG A 206 -2.74 -5.01 -12.93
C ARG A 206 -1.67 -5.39 -11.92
N VAL A 207 -0.68 -6.15 -12.36
CA VAL A 207 0.44 -6.61 -11.53
C VAL A 207 1.74 -6.15 -12.13
N MET A 208 2.65 -5.70 -11.28
CA MET A 208 4.06 -5.43 -11.60
C MET A 208 4.94 -6.34 -10.76
N VAL A 209 5.87 -7.02 -11.42
CA VAL A 209 6.81 -7.96 -10.77
C VAL A 209 8.20 -7.36 -10.74
N LEU A 210 8.78 -7.36 -9.53
CA LEU A 210 10.16 -6.97 -9.31
C LEU A 210 11.02 -8.19 -8.99
N ASP A 211 12.21 -8.20 -9.54
CA ASP A 211 13.28 -9.10 -9.14
C ASP A 211 14.62 -8.36 -9.16
N HIS A 212 15.47 -8.57 -8.12
CA HIS A 212 16.78 -7.93 -7.96
C HIS A 212 16.81 -6.41 -8.26
N GLY A 213 15.74 -5.71 -7.88
CA GLY A 213 15.61 -4.26 -8.08
C GLY A 213 15.13 -3.85 -9.46
N GLU A 214 14.83 -4.76 -10.36
CA GLU A 214 14.36 -4.51 -11.72
C GLU A 214 12.91 -4.96 -11.93
N LYS A 215 12.21 -4.29 -12.85
CA LYS A 215 10.89 -4.73 -13.29
C LYS A 215 11.04 -5.81 -14.35
N ILE A 216 10.64 -7.04 -14.04
CA ILE A 216 10.73 -8.18 -14.95
C ILE A 216 9.44 -8.44 -15.74
N SER A 217 8.29 -8.06 -15.18
CA SER A 217 7.00 -8.23 -15.87
C SER A 217 5.98 -7.19 -15.38
N GLU A 218 5.00 -6.85 -16.22
CA GLU A 218 3.89 -5.96 -15.91
C GLU A 218 2.74 -6.23 -16.87
N GLY A 219 1.53 -6.48 -16.34
CA GLY A 219 0.35 -6.79 -17.17
C GLY A 219 -0.86 -7.18 -16.33
N LEU A 220 -1.86 -7.76 -16.98
CA LEU A 220 -3.01 -8.35 -16.29
C LEU A 220 -2.58 -9.52 -15.41
N PRO A 221 -3.28 -9.81 -14.30
CA PRO A 221 -2.91 -10.92 -13.41
C PRO A 221 -2.68 -12.25 -14.12
N ALA A 222 -3.55 -12.62 -15.09
CA ALA A 222 -3.43 -13.86 -15.84
C ALA A 222 -2.21 -13.87 -16.78
N GLU A 223 -1.86 -12.74 -17.39
CA GLU A 223 -0.70 -12.60 -18.27
C GLU A 223 0.60 -12.73 -17.48
N VAL A 224 0.68 -12.04 -16.33
CA VAL A 224 1.83 -12.08 -15.44
C VAL A 224 2.03 -13.47 -14.84
N ALA A 225 0.96 -14.17 -14.46
CA ALA A 225 1.02 -15.53 -13.94
C ALA A 225 1.51 -16.56 -14.98
N ALA A 226 1.36 -16.27 -16.26
CA ALA A 226 1.82 -17.12 -17.37
C ALA A 226 3.22 -16.72 -17.89
N ASP A 227 3.81 -15.62 -17.43
CA ASP A 227 5.14 -15.15 -17.88
C ASP A 227 6.23 -16.11 -17.37
N PRO A 228 7.02 -16.73 -18.26
CA PRO A 228 8.08 -17.68 -17.87
C PRO A 228 9.11 -17.10 -16.89
N ARG A 229 9.42 -15.81 -17.00
CA ARG A 229 10.35 -15.12 -16.10
C ARG A 229 9.79 -15.02 -14.67
N VAL A 230 8.48 -14.82 -14.55
CA VAL A 230 7.79 -14.77 -13.26
C VAL A 230 7.74 -16.17 -12.65
N ILE A 231 7.42 -17.18 -13.45
CA ILE A 231 7.39 -18.58 -13.01
C ILE A 231 8.78 -18.99 -12.52
N GLU A 232 9.85 -18.66 -13.22
CA GLU A 232 11.23 -18.98 -12.84
C GLU A 232 11.61 -18.38 -11.48
N VAL A 233 11.28 -17.11 -11.24
CA VAL A 233 11.57 -16.41 -9.97
C VAL A 233 10.83 -17.03 -8.79
N TYR A 234 9.66 -17.62 -9.02
CA TYR A 234 8.84 -18.28 -7.99
C TYR A 234 8.97 -19.81 -7.98
N LEU A 235 9.74 -20.43 -8.90
CA LEU A 235 10.03 -21.86 -8.92
C LEU A 235 10.76 -22.25 -7.63
N GLY A 236 10.05 -22.95 -6.76
CA GLY A 236 10.55 -23.47 -5.48
C GLY A 236 9.83 -22.97 -4.25
N THR A 237 8.98 -21.97 -4.36
CA THR A 237 8.21 -21.47 -3.21
C THR A 237 6.71 -21.38 -3.43
N GLU A 238 6.20 -21.02 -4.64
CA GLU A 238 4.77 -20.74 -4.82
C GLU A 238 4.26 -20.85 -6.27
N ALA A 239 4.98 -21.50 -7.19
CA ALA A 239 4.58 -21.61 -8.60
C ALA A 239 3.17 -22.19 -8.78
N ASP A 240 2.78 -23.16 -7.95
CA ASP A 240 1.44 -23.74 -7.96
C ASP A 240 0.35 -22.74 -7.53
N ALA A 241 0.66 -21.82 -6.61
CA ALA A 241 -0.26 -20.80 -6.14
C ALA A 241 -0.51 -19.72 -7.22
N VAL A 242 0.53 -19.32 -7.96
CA VAL A 242 0.43 -18.36 -9.07
C VAL A 242 -0.46 -18.91 -10.20
N GLN A 243 -0.22 -20.17 -10.59
CA GLN A 243 -1.01 -20.83 -11.64
C GLN A 243 -2.45 -21.14 -11.20
N ALA A 244 -2.66 -21.55 -9.97
CA ALA A 244 -4.01 -21.83 -9.45
C ALA A 244 -4.86 -20.55 -9.32
N ALA A 245 -4.26 -19.41 -9.00
CA ALA A 245 -4.96 -18.13 -8.93
C ALA A 245 -5.39 -17.58 -10.29
N ALA A 246 -4.65 -17.89 -11.36
CA ALA A 246 -4.95 -17.46 -12.73
C ALA A 246 -6.04 -18.29 -13.42
N ARG A 247 -6.36 -19.49 -12.90
CA ARG A 247 -7.34 -20.44 -13.51
C ARG A 247 -8.76 -20.33 -12.92
N ARG A 248 -8.97 -19.48 -11.94
CA ARG A 248 -10.28 -19.22 -11.30
C ARG A 248 -10.77 -17.80 -11.56
#